data_f0a729175e058a9a94b7323875c783cf
#
_entry.id   f0a729175e058a9a94b7323875c783cf
#
_cell.length_a   1.000
_cell.length_b   1.000
_cell.length_c   1.000
_cell.angle_alpha   90.00
_cell.angle_beta   90.00
_cell.angle_gamma   90.00
#
_symmetry.space_group_name_H-M   'P 1'
#
loop_
_entity.id
_entity.type
_entity.pdbx_description
1 polymer ?
#
loop_
_entity_poly.entity_id
_entity_poly.type
_entity_poly.pdbx_seq_one_letter_code
_entity_poly.pdbx_strand_id
1 'polypeptide(L)'
;QKYTDKVFDFVWCNDFSKARNFAFEKATCDYVMWVDADDVISDANAKKIASLKPRLCGVDVVMAKYVIGFDENDKPNYSYYRERILKRGKFFWQGFVHEVIVPSGKIIFEDFEVWHKKLSASDPKRNLKIYLAHKRAGEVFDARSQYYFAKEYFYLGKYKSAIKNLKKYLKMPNKFLPNQIDAMYTIARCFYFLQQDQKALDMLFEIIKNFQPSSEILCLVGQIYFDQQKYTQSINFYKFATTVDADFECGNFVDMEYYYFVPYLQLVCLYY
;
A
#
# COMPACT_ATOMS: atom_id res chain seq x y z
N GLN A 1 -21.49 16.27 16.23
CA GLN A 1 -22.70 17.10 16.37
C GLN A 1 -22.39 18.61 16.39
N LYS A 2 -21.18 19.06 16.74
CA LYS A 2 -20.81 20.49 16.71
C LYS A 2 -20.96 21.12 15.31
N TYR A 3 -20.81 20.35 14.24
CA TYR A 3 -20.78 20.84 12.87
C TYR A 3 -21.93 20.32 12.00
N THR A 4 -22.62 19.25 12.43
CA THR A 4 -23.73 18.65 11.69
C THR A 4 -24.63 17.82 12.60
N ASP A 5 -25.93 17.77 12.27
CA ASP A 5 -26.91 16.86 12.88
C ASP A 5 -27.05 15.55 12.09
N LYS A 6 -26.39 15.45 10.92
CA LYS A 6 -26.42 14.26 10.08
C LYS A 6 -25.37 13.24 10.58
N VAL A 7 -25.68 12.64 11.72
CA VAL A 7 -24.88 11.56 12.31
C VAL A 7 -25.66 10.27 12.18
N PHE A 8 -25.01 9.23 11.61
CA PHE A 8 -25.64 7.95 11.34
C PHE A 8 -24.81 6.82 11.97
N ASP A 9 -25.45 5.96 12.73
CA ASP A 9 -24.81 4.79 13.30
C ASP A 9 -24.75 3.66 12.29
N PHE A 10 -23.62 2.97 12.25
CA PHE A 10 -23.39 1.78 11.43
C PHE A 10 -23.02 0.60 12.33
N VAL A 11 -23.79 -0.49 12.24
CA VAL A 11 -23.48 -1.72 12.97
C VAL A 11 -22.28 -2.39 12.33
N TRP A 12 -21.17 -2.45 13.06
CA TRP A 12 -19.94 -3.03 12.53
C TRP A 12 -20.09 -4.50 12.15
N CYS A 13 -19.72 -4.85 10.93
CA CYS A 13 -19.88 -6.19 10.33
C CYS A 13 -18.58 -6.78 9.79
N ASN A 14 -17.42 -6.35 10.28
CA ASN A 14 -16.10 -6.77 9.79
C ASN A 14 -15.85 -6.44 8.31
N ASP A 15 -16.38 -5.32 7.84
CA ASP A 15 -16.30 -4.91 6.43
C ASP A 15 -16.22 -3.37 6.36
N PHE A 16 -15.03 -2.86 6.06
CA PHE A 16 -14.81 -1.43 5.91
C PHE A 16 -15.52 -0.86 4.68
N SER A 17 -15.57 -1.62 3.58
CA SER A 17 -16.25 -1.14 2.36
C SER A 17 -17.74 -0.92 2.60
N LYS A 18 -18.40 -1.80 3.35
CA LYS A 18 -19.81 -1.62 3.72
C LYS A 18 -20.03 -0.39 4.58
N ALA A 19 -19.16 -0.14 5.57
CA ALA A 19 -19.24 1.06 6.39
C ALA A 19 -19.06 2.33 5.56
N ARG A 20 -18.08 2.36 4.65
CA ARG A 20 -17.84 3.51 3.77
C ARG A 20 -18.97 3.70 2.74
N ASN A 21 -19.49 2.62 2.16
CA ASN A 21 -20.62 2.69 1.23
C ASN A 21 -21.89 3.17 1.94
N PHE A 22 -22.13 2.72 3.17
CA PHE A 22 -23.24 3.24 3.98
C PHE A 22 -23.13 4.76 4.17
N ALA A 23 -21.91 5.27 4.45
CA ALA A 23 -21.71 6.73 4.54
C ALA A 23 -21.94 7.42 3.20
N PHE A 24 -21.52 6.83 2.08
CA PHE A 24 -21.76 7.37 0.72
C PHE A 24 -23.24 7.44 0.38
N GLU A 25 -24.05 6.46 0.78
CA GLU A 25 -25.49 6.44 0.58
C GLU A 25 -26.21 7.58 1.32
N LYS A 26 -25.65 8.08 2.43
CA LYS A 26 -26.22 9.22 3.17
C LYS A 26 -25.92 10.57 2.53
N ALA A 27 -25.00 10.63 1.58
CA ALA A 27 -24.67 11.86 0.88
C ALA A 27 -25.81 12.25 -0.11
N THR A 28 -26.13 13.53 -0.15
CA THR A 28 -27.24 14.06 -0.98
C THR A 28 -26.78 14.99 -2.10
N CYS A 29 -25.53 15.47 -2.08
CA CYS A 29 -24.97 16.35 -3.09
C CYS A 29 -24.50 15.58 -4.32
N ASP A 30 -24.18 16.27 -5.43
CA ASP A 30 -23.72 15.66 -6.68
C ASP A 30 -22.37 14.98 -6.58
N TYR A 31 -21.54 15.41 -5.63
CA TYR A 31 -20.22 14.86 -5.34
C TYR A 31 -20.08 14.46 -3.88
N VAL A 32 -19.31 13.43 -3.63
CA VAL A 32 -18.96 12.92 -2.32
C VAL A 32 -17.45 13.06 -2.10
N MET A 33 -17.06 13.61 -0.97
CA MET A 33 -15.70 13.59 -0.50
C MET A 33 -15.64 12.72 0.76
N TRP A 34 -14.69 11.80 0.81
CA TRP A 34 -14.46 10.98 2.00
C TRP A 34 -13.26 11.48 2.80
N VAL A 35 -13.38 11.40 4.12
CA VAL A 35 -12.35 11.81 5.09
C VAL A 35 -12.46 10.84 6.27
N ASP A 36 -11.34 10.34 6.75
CA ASP A 36 -11.30 9.49 7.94
C ASP A 36 -11.27 10.36 9.22
N ALA A 37 -11.65 9.79 10.36
CA ALA A 37 -11.76 10.54 11.61
C ALA A 37 -10.43 11.10 12.14
N ASP A 38 -9.32 10.56 11.67
CA ASP A 38 -7.94 10.96 11.96
C ASP A 38 -7.27 11.70 10.79
N ASP A 39 -8.06 12.07 9.78
CA ASP A 39 -7.60 12.93 8.69
C ASP A 39 -7.74 14.42 9.07
N VAL A 40 -6.77 15.22 8.65
CA VAL A 40 -6.72 16.67 8.86
C VAL A 40 -6.65 17.38 7.52
N ILE A 41 -7.48 18.40 7.36
CA ILE A 41 -7.48 19.31 6.21
C ILE A 41 -7.17 20.71 6.74
N SER A 42 -6.07 21.31 6.32
CA SER A 42 -5.71 22.68 6.71
C SER A 42 -6.69 23.69 6.09
N ASP A 43 -6.80 24.88 6.70
CA ASP A 43 -7.64 25.96 6.16
C ASP A 43 -7.28 26.33 4.71
N ALA A 44 -5.99 26.28 4.37
CA ALA A 44 -5.52 26.52 3.01
C ALA A 44 -6.07 25.46 2.03
N ASN A 45 -6.00 24.18 2.42
CA ASN A 45 -6.54 23.09 1.61
C ASN A 45 -8.07 23.11 1.56
N ALA A 46 -8.75 23.48 2.64
CA ALA A 46 -10.21 23.66 2.65
C ALA A 46 -10.65 24.76 1.66
N LYS A 47 -9.92 25.86 1.56
CA LYS A 47 -10.16 26.92 0.56
C LYS A 47 -9.95 26.41 -0.87
N LYS A 48 -8.88 25.64 -1.13
CA LYS A 48 -8.65 25.01 -2.43
C LYS A 48 -9.82 24.09 -2.81
N ILE A 49 -10.26 23.22 -1.89
CA ILE A 49 -11.42 22.33 -2.11
C ILE A 49 -12.69 23.13 -2.44
N ALA A 50 -12.97 24.20 -1.67
CA ALA A 50 -14.13 25.03 -1.92
C ALA A 50 -14.11 25.68 -3.31
N SER A 51 -12.94 26.08 -3.80
CA SER A 51 -12.75 26.69 -5.13
C SER A 51 -12.93 25.70 -6.29
N LEU A 52 -12.92 24.38 -6.04
CA LEU A 52 -13.12 23.37 -7.06
C LEU A 52 -14.57 23.26 -7.54
N LYS A 53 -15.55 23.63 -6.70
CA LYS A 53 -16.98 23.43 -6.99
C LYS A 53 -17.40 23.83 -8.41
N PRO A 54 -17.05 25.02 -8.95
CA PRO A 54 -17.43 25.41 -10.31
C PRO A 54 -16.79 24.56 -11.41
N ARG A 55 -15.66 23.90 -11.11
CA ARG A 55 -14.87 23.11 -12.07
C ARG A 55 -15.23 21.62 -12.08
N LEU A 56 -16.12 21.17 -11.19
CA LEU A 56 -16.46 19.75 -11.08
C LEU A 56 -17.44 19.28 -12.17
N CYS A 57 -18.07 20.19 -12.92
CA CYS A 57 -18.99 19.80 -13.97
C CYS A 57 -18.34 18.84 -14.98
N GLY A 58 -18.94 17.67 -15.16
CA GLY A 58 -18.42 16.62 -16.04
C GLY A 58 -17.17 15.87 -15.54
N VAL A 59 -16.66 16.18 -14.35
CA VAL A 59 -15.59 15.41 -13.71
C VAL A 59 -16.18 14.21 -12.99
N ASP A 60 -15.53 13.07 -13.06
CA ASP A 60 -15.94 11.87 -12.34
C ASP A 60 -15.15 11.65 -11.06
N VAL A 61 -13.83 11.92 -11.09
CA VAL A 61 -12.92 11.71 -9.96
C VAL A 61 -11.93 12.85 -9.84
N VAL A 62 -11.75 13.35 -8.63
CA VAL A 62 -10.65 14.26 -8.29
C VAL A 62 -9.62 13.47 -7.45
N MET A 63 -8.42 13.37 -7.98
CA MET A 63 -7.26 12.83 -7.29
C MET A 63 -6.57 13.94 -6.53
N ALA A 64 -6.24 13.69 -5.26
CA ALA A 64 -5.49 14.63 -4.44
C ALA A 64 -4.49 13.89 -3.54
N LYS A 65 -3.49 14.61 -3.05
CA LYS A 65 -2.45 14.02 -2.22
C LYS A 65 -2.97 13.59 -0.86
N TYR A 66 -2.67 12.35 -0.51
CA TYR A 66 -2.86 11.81 0.83
C TYR A 66 -1.50 11.70 1.51
N VAL A 67 -1.27 12.52 2.49
CA VAL A 67 -0.02 12.58 3.24
C VAL A 67 -0.13 11.64 4.43
N ILE A 68 0.77 10.65 4.51
CA ILE A 68 0.79 9.63 5.57
C ILE A 68 2.12 9.57 6.32
N GLY A 69 3.12 10.31 5.87
CA GLY A 69 4.42 10.43 6.53
C GLY A 69 4.78 11.88 6.79
N PHE A 70 5.45 12.11 7.92
CA PHE A 70 5.90 13.43 8.36
C PHE A 70 7.30 13.30 8.93
N ASP A 71 8.11 14.33 8.75
CA ASP A 71 9.42 14.44 9.39
C ASP A 71 9.31 14.84 10.87
N GLU A 72 10.44 14.98 11.53
CA GLU A 72 10.54 15.39 12.95
C GLU A 72 9.97 16.80 13.23
N ASN A 73 9.84 17.63 12.20
CA ASN A 73 9.27 18.97 12.25
C ASN A 73 7.80 19.01 11.78
N ASP A 74 7.15 17.83 11.70
CA ASP A 74 5.77 17.67 11.24
C ASP A 74 5.52 18.12 9.79
N LYS A 75 6.59 18.15 8.94
CA LYS A 75 6.48 18.46 7.52
C LYS A 75 6.20 17.17 6.73
N PRO A 76 5.29 17.22 5.74
CA PRO A 76 5.02 16.09 4.87
C PRO A 76 6.29 15.56 4.18
N ASN A 77 6.57 14.26 4.34
CA ASN A 77 7.70 13.59 3.69
C ASN A 77 7.28 12.37 2.87
N TYR A 78 6.06 11.88 3.06
CA TYR A 78 5.52 10.77 2.28
C TYR A 78 4.05 10.97 1.94
N SER A 79 3.74 10.97 0.64
CA SER A 79 2.37 11.14 0.13
C SER A 79 2.17 10.39 -1.18
N TYR A 80 0.92 10.11 -1.51
CA TYR A 80 0.50 9.56 -2.79
C TYR A 80 -0.89 10.07 -3.16
N TYR A 81 -1.24 9.98 -4.44
CA TYR A 81 -2.55 10.41 -4.88
C TYR A 81 -3.63 9.39 -4.54
N ARG A 82 -4.76 9.89 -4.03
CA ARG A 82 -5.98 9.13 -3.76
C ARG A 82 -7.19 9.82 -4.38
N GLU A 83 -8.16 9.01 -4.71
CA GLU A 83 -9.48 9.43 -5.17
C GLU A 83 -10.24 10.09 -4.02
N ARG A 84 -10.25 11.42 -3.95
CA ARG A 84 -10.80 12.15 -2.79
C ARG A 84 -12.20 12.69 -3.01
N ILE A 85 -12.51 13.18 -4.22
CA ILE A 85 -13.84 13.67 -4.56
C ILE A 85 -14.36 12.86 -5.73
N LEU A 86 -15.57 12.36 -5.61
CA LEU A 86 -16.15 11.38 -6.52
C LEU A 86 -17.57 11.82 -6.91
N LYS A 87 -17.94 11.63 -8.16
CA LYS A 87 -19.32 11.80 -8.61
C LYS A 87 -20.21 10.81 -7.87
N ARG A 88 -21.21 11.32 -7.14
CA ARG A 88 -22.12 10.51 -6.33
C ARG A 88 -22.86 9.49 -7.19
N GLY A 89 -23.04 8.28 -6.66
CA GLY A 89 -23.77 7.18 -7.32
C GLY A 89 -23.02 6.46 -8.43
N LYS A 90 -21.79 6.91 -8.77
CA LYS A 90 -20.98 6.28 -9.82
C LYS A 90 -19.95 5.31 -9.25
N PHE A 91 -19.50 5.51 -8.04
CA PHE A 91 -18.41 4.76 -7.42
C PHE A 91 -18.82 4.17 -6.08
N PHE A 92 -18.22 3.05 -5.74
CA PHE A 92 -18.40 2.37 -4.46
C PHE A 92 -17.09 1.71 -4.03
N TRP A 93 -16.95 1.54 -2.73
CA TRP A 93 -15.84 0.87 -2.10
C TRP A 93 -15.95 -0.64 -2.29
N GLN A 94 -14.82 -1.29 -2.55
CA GLN A 94 -14.70 -2.74 -2.74
C GLN A 94 -13.62 -3.31 -1.83
N GLY A 95 -13.87 -4.51 -1.30
CA GLY A 95 -12.96 -5.20 -0.39
C GLY A 95 -13.22 -4.85 1.08
N PHE A 96 -13.38 -5.86 1.91
CA PHE A 96 -13.74 -5.68 3.33
C PHE A 96 -12.57 -5.17 4.19
N VAL A 97 -11.31 -5.35 3.74
CA VAL A 97 -10.08 -4.75 4.29
C VAL A 97 -9.21 -4.33 3.11
N HIS A 98 -8.41 -3.29 3.26
CA HIS A 98 -7.66 -2.65 2.18
C HIS A 98 -8.58 -2.26 1.03
N GLU A 99 -9.71 -1.69 1.40
CA GLU A 99 -10.78 -1.29 0.50
C GLU A 99 -10.30 -0.21 -0.47
N VAL A 100 -10.83 -0.29 -1.69
CA VAL A 100 -10.49 0.61 -2.79
C VAL A 100 -11.73 1.07 -3.54
N ILE A 101 -11.62 2.22 -4.16
CA ILE A 101 -12.46 2.65 -5.26
C ILE A 101 -11.64 2.52 -6.53
N VAL A 102 -12.22 1.95 -7.59
CA VAL A 102 -11.58 1.89 -8.90
C VAL A 102 -11.97 3.16 -9.66
N PRO A 103 -11.07 4.14 -9.82
CA PRO A 103 -11.37 5.37 -10.51
C PRO A 103 -11.56 5.12 -12.00
N SER A 104 -12.54 5.81 -12.61
CA SER A 104 -12.82 5.71 -14.05
C SER A 104 -13.49 6.97 -14.58
N GLY A 105 -13.51 7.14 -15.90
CA GLY A 105 -14.11 8.31 -16.54
C GLY A 105 -13.16 9.50 -16.57
N LYS A 106 -13.71 10.72 -16.42
CA LYS A 106 -12.90 11.94 -16.41
C LYS A 106 -12.25 12.16 -15.05
N ILE A 107 -10.95 11.93 -14.98
CA ILE A 107 -10.13 12.06 -13.78
C ILE A 107 -9.32 13.36 -13.88
N ILE A 108 -9.32 14.16 -12.83
CA ILE A 108 -8.43 15.32 -12.70
C ILE A 108 -7.57 15.21 -11.44
N PHE A 109 -6.41 15.82 -11.46
CA PHE A 109 -5.48 15.91 -10.35
C PHE A 109 -5.48 17.34 -9.82
N GLU A 110 -5.61 17.48 -8.50
CA GLU A 110 -5.69 18.79 -7.86
C GLU A 110 -4.65 18.92 -6.75
N ASP A 111 -4.19 20.17 -6.57
CA ASP A 111 -3.16 20.51 -5.60
C ASP A 111 -3.77 20.88 -4.25
N PHE A 112 -4.44 19.92 -3.60
CA PHE A 112 -4.77 19.98 -2.19
C PHE A 112 -4.35 18.68 -1.51
N GLU A 113 -4.19 18.75 -0.20
CA GLU A 113 -3.69 17.64 0.60
C GLU A 113 -4.68 17.28 1.70
N VAL A 114 -4.79 15.99 1.99
CA VAL A 114 -5.44 15.45 3.19
C VAL A 114 -4.37 14.72 3.99
N TRP A 115 -4.19 15.11 5.25
CA TRP A 115 -3.14 14.58 6.11
C TRP A 115 -3.69 13.52 7.05
N HIS A 116 -3.14 12.33 7.02
CA HIS A 116 -3.49 11.25 7.94
C HIS A 116 -2.65 11.38 9.22
N LYS A 117 -3.28 11.89 10.27
CA LYS A 117 -2.66 12.08 11.60
C LYS A 117 -3.13 10.98 12.54
N LYS A 118 -2.53 9.81 12.43
CA LYS A 118 -2.89 8.65 13.24
C LYS A 118 -2.88 8.97 14.73
N LEU A 119 -4.05 8.93 15.38
CA LEU A 119 -4.23 9.32 16.77
C LEU A 119 -3.84 8.22 17.76
N SER A 120 -3.89 6.94 17.35
CA SER A 120 -3.59 5.81 18.23
C SER A 120 -3.08 4.61 17.44
N ALA A 121 -2.34 3.74 18.11
CA ALA A 121 -1.97 2.45 17.54
C ALA A 121 -3.21 1.55 17.42
N SER A 122 -3.48 1.04 16.23
CA SER A 122 -4.52 0.02 16.01
C SER A 122 -4.03 -1.36 16.45
N ASP A 123 -4.95 -2.26 16.81
CA ASP A 123 -4.62 -3.68 17.03
C ASP A 123 -3.93 -4.24 15.76
N PRO A 124 -2.65 -4.66 15.83
CA PRO A 124 -1.92 -5.16 14.68
C PRO A 124 -2.55 -6.46 14.11
N LYS A 125 -3.41 -7.12 14.87
CA LYS A 125 -4.11 -8.34 14.43
C LYS A 125 -5.52 -8.06 13.90
N ARG A 126 -6.00 -6.80 13.89
CA ARG A 126 -7.36 -6.44 13.49
C ARG A 126 -7.70 -6.96 12.10
N ASN A 127 -6.88 -6.63 11.11
CA ASN A 127 -7.13 -7.01 9.72
C ASN A 127 -7.11 -8.54 9.56
N LEU A 128 -6.13 -9.23 10.15
CA LEU A 128 -6.09 -10.69 10.10
C LEU A 128 -7.35 -11.32 10.74
N LYS A 129 -7.87 -10.76 11.85
CA LYS A 129 -9.11 -11.24 12.47
C LYS A 129 -10.29 -11.11 11.53
N ILE A 130 -10.40 -9.99 10.80
CA ILE A 130 -11.44 -9.75 9.81
C ILE A 130 -11.34 -10.79 8.68
N TYR A 131 -10.16 -10.96 8.07
CA TYR A 131 -9.96 -12.00 7.04
C TYR A 131 -10.34 -13.39 7.52
N LEU A 132 -9.98 -13.74 8.75
CA LEU A 132 -10.32 -15.05 9.32
C LEU A 132 -11.83 -15.20 9.58
N ALA A 133 -12.54 -14.13 9.95
CA ALA A 133 -13.99 -14.15 10.10
C ALA A 133 -14.69 -14.42 8.76
N HIS A 134 -14.34 -13.70 7.70
CA HIS A 134 -14.87 -13.92 6.35
C HIS A 134 -14.57 -15.34 5.84
N LYS A 135 -13.36 -15.82 6.08
CA LYS A 135 -12.99 -17.19 5.70
C LYS A 135 -13.77 -18.26 6.44
N ARG A 136 -14.09 -18.07 7.75
CA ARG A 136 -14.96 -18.97 8.53
C ARG A 136 -16.40 -18.91 8.05
N ALA A 137 -16.85 -17.78 7.54
CA ALA A 137 -18.17 -17.64 6.91
C ALA A 137 -18.27 -18.30 5.52
N GLY A 138 -17.17 -18.91 5.03
CA GLY A 138 -17.15 -19.63 3.76
C GLY A 138 -16.85 -18.75 2.55
N GLU A 139 -16.46 -17.50 2.74
CA GLU A 139 -16.13 -16.61 1.61
C GLU A 139 -14.88 -17.06 0.88
N VAL A 140 -14.97 -17.08 -0.44
CA VAL A 140 -13.85 -17.36 -1.34
C VAL A 140 -13.15 -16.04 -1.67
N PHE A 141 -11.89 -15.92 -1.29
CA PHE A 141 -11.12 -14.71 -1.56
C PHE A 141 -10.74 -14.62 -3.04
N ASP A 142 -10.94 -13.46 -3.62
CA ASP A 142 -10.35 -13.08 -4.90
C ASP A 142 -8.81 -12.90 -4.78
N ALA A 143 -8.14 -12.63 -5.90
CA ALA A 143 -6.68 -12.51 -5.90
C ALA A 143 -6.20 -11.38 -4.98
N ARG A 144 -6.89 -10.21 -4.98
CA ARG A 144 -6.53 -9.08 -4.11
C ARG A 144 -6.66 -9.43 -2.63
N SER A 145 -7.80 -9.96 -2.22
CA SER A 145 -8.05 -10.37 -0.83
C SER A 145 -7.09 -11.47 -0.37
N GLN A 146 -6.77 -12.44 -1.23
CA GLN A 146 -5.81 -13.50 -0.91
C GLN A 146 -4.39 -12.95 -0.73
N TYR A 147 -3.98 -11.96 -1.54
CA TYR A 147 -2.68 -11.30 -1.42
C TYR A 147 -2.57 -10.57 -0.07
N TYR A 148 -3.51 -9.68 0.25
CA TYR A 148 -3.47 -8.94 1.52
C TYR A 148 -3.63 -9.84 2.75
N PHE A 149 -4.48 -10.87 2.68
CA PHE A 149 -4.55 -11.88 3.74
C PHE A 149 -3.20 -12.53 4.02
N ALA A 150 -2.42 -12.80 2.97
CA ALA A 150 -1.08 -13.36 3.12
C ALA A 150 -0.08 -12.34 3.70
N LYS A 151 -0.19 -11.05 3.30
CA LYS A 151 0.65 -9.95 3.83
C LYS A 151 0.39 -9.74 5.33
N GLU A 152 -0.84 -9.91 5.83
CA GLU A 152 -1.14 -9.82 7.26
C GLU A 152 -0.35 -10.86 8.09
N TYR A 153 -0.15 -12.07 7.56
CA TYR A 153 0.74 -13.05 8.22
C TYR A 153 2.20 -12.60 8.21
N PHE A 154 2.66 -11.98 7.13
CA PHE A 154 4.02 -11.46 7.04
C PHE A 154 4.26 -10.36 8.08
N TYR A 155 3.39 -9.37 8.17
CA TYR A 155 3.49 -8.26 9.14
C TYR A 155 3.45 -8.73 10.60
N LEU A 156 2.85 -9.87 10.87
CA LEU A 156 2.83 -10.50 12.19
C LEU A 156 3.99 -11.48 12.44
N GLY A 157 5.01 -11.53 11.57
CA GLY A 157 6.15 -12.43 11.68
C GLY A 157 5.82 -13.91 11.48
N LYS A 158 4.62 -14.24 10.99
CA LYS A 158 4.18 -15.63 10.75
C LYS A 158 4.62 -16.11 9.37
N TYR A 159 5.92 -16.12 9.13
CA TYR A 159 6.52 -16.31 7.81
C TYR A 159 6.09 -17.58 7.09
N LYS A 160 6.01 -18.74 7.80
CA LYS A 160 5.55 -20.00 7.19
C LYS A 160 4.12 -19.90 6.65
N SER A 161 3.22 -19.23 7.39
CA SER A 161 1.85 -18.99 6.97
C SER A 161 1.76 -17.98 5.82
N ALA A 162 2.59 -16.94 5.85
CA ALA A 162 2.72 -15.98 4.75
C ALA A 162 3.11 -16.67 3.45
N ILE A 163 4.20 -17.47 3.47
CA ILE A 163 4.66 -18.24 2.30
C ILE A 163 3.54 -19.14 1.74
N LYS A 164 2.84 -19.90 2.61
CA LYS A 164 1.75 -20.76 2.18
C LYS A 164 0.65 -19.99 1.43
N ASN A 165 0.24 -18.86 1.98
CA ASN A 165 -0.86 -18.06 1.44
C ASN A 165 -0.43 -17.22 0.21
N LEU A 166 0.82 -16.73 0.15
CA LEU A 166 1.38 -16.06 -1.03
C LEU A 166 1.55 -17.05 -2.19
N LYS A 167 2.02 -18.28 -1.94
CA LYS A 167 2.09 -19.33 -2.97
C LYS A 167 0.69 -19.69 -3.50
N LYS A 168 -0.37 -19.65 -2.65
CA LYS A 168 -1.74 -19.80 -3.11
C LYS A 168 -2.13 -18.64 -4.03
N TYR A 169 -1.86 -17.39 -3.62
CA TYR A 169 -2.10 -16.19 -4.43
C TYR A 169 -1.42 -16.28 -5.81
N LEU A 170 -0.15 -16.68 -5.86
CA LEU A 170 0.62 -16.76 -7.11
C LEU A 170 0.02 -17.76 -8.13
N LYS A 171 -0.80 -18.71 -7.68
CA LYS A 171 -1.52 -19.66 -8.55
C LYS A 171 -2.89 -19.16 -9.03
N MET A 172 -3.38 -18.02 -8.50
CA MET A 172 -4.69 -17.49 -8.87
C MET A 172 -4.64 -16.76 -10.22
N PRO A 173 -5.74 -16.71 -10.98
CA PRO A 173 -5.85 -15.91 -12.19
C PRO A 173 -5.98 -14.39 -11.84
N ASN A 174 -5.90 -13.55 -12.87
CA ASN A 174 -6.18 -12.10 -12.79
C ASN A 174 -5.39 -11.36 -11.70
N LYS A 175 -4.11 -11.72 -11.53
CA LYS A 175 -3.23 -11.04 -10.60
C LYS A 175 -2.78 -9.69 -11.15
N PHE A 176 -2.77 -8.68 -10.30
CA PHE A 176 -2.12 -7.41 -10.59
C PHE A 176 -0.60 -7.61 -10.55
N LEU A 177 0.09 -7.27 -11.65
CA LEU A 177 1.52 -7.56 -11.82
C LEU A 177 2.39 -7.02 -10.67
N PRO A 178 2.22 -5.78 -10.20
CA PRO A 178 2.97 -5.29 -9.06
C PRO A 178 2.79 -6.14 -7.79
N ASN A 179 1.57 -6.56 -7.49
CA ASN A 179 1.32 -7.44 -6.34
C ASN A 179 1.94 -8.84 -6.54
N GLN A 180 2.08 -9.29 -7.79
CA GLN A 180 2.75 -10.57 -8.07
C GLN A 180 4.24 -10.49 -7.76
N ILE A 181 4.91 -9.42 -8.18
CA ILE A 181 6.34 -9.17 -7.90
C ILE A 181 6.54 -9.01 -6.39
N ASP A 182 5.72 -8.18 -5.72
CA ASP A 182 5.81 -8.00 -4.27
C ASP A 182 5.54 -9.31 -3.51
N ALA A 183 4.61 -10.16 -3.97
CA ALA A 183 4.36 -11.46 -3.35
C ALA A 183 5.59 -12.38 -3.43
N MET A 184 6.28 -12.42 -4.56
CA MET A 184 7.52 -13.18 -4.73
C MET A 184 8.63 -12.60 -3.84
N TYR A 185 8.79 -11.28 -3.83
CA TYR A 185 9.74 -10.59 -2.95
C TYR A 185 9.43 -10.84 -1.46
N THR A 186 8.16 -10.77 -1.07
CA THR A 186 7.74 -11.08 0.32
C THR A 186 8.03 -12.54 0.69
N ILE A 187 7.87 -13.50 -0.24
CA ILE A 187 8.27 -14.89 -0.03
C ILE A 187 9.77 -15.01 0.19
N ALA A 188 10.58 -14.31 -0.61
CA ALA A 188 12.03 -14.27 -0.43
C ALA A 188 12.43 -13.72 0.94
N ARG A 189 11.82 -12.60 1.36
CA ARG A 189 12.00 -12.04 2.71
C ARG A 189 11.61 -13.03 3.80
N CYS A 190 10.51 -13.75 3.65
CA CYS A 190 10.11 -14.79 4.59
C CYS A 190 11.15 -15.90 4.69
N PHE A 191 11.72 -16.34 3.56
CA PHE A 191 12.79 -17.36 3.59
C PHE A 191 14.05 -16.82 4.25
N TYR A 192 14.44 -15.60 3.98
CA TYR A 192 15.56 -14.94 4.62
C TYR A 192 15.38 -14.88 6.16
N PHE A 193 14.22 -14.40 6.65
CA PHE A 193 13.92 -14.38 8.09
C PHE A 193 13.85 -15.79 8.74
N LEU A 194 13.60 -16.81 7.94
CA LEU A 194 13.65 -18.21 8.36
C LEU A 194 15.05 -18.84 8.22
N GLN A 195 16.08 -18.04 7.88
CA GLN A 195 17.46 -18.50 7.63
C GLN A 195 17.55 -19.58 6.53
N GLN A 196 16.70 -19.47 5.52
CA GLN A 196 16.69 -20.35 4.35
C GLN A 196 17.20 -19.59 3.13
N ASP A 197 18.43 -19.10 3.23
CA ASP A 197 19.05 -18.17 2.28
C ASP A 197 19.02 -18.65 0.84
N GLN A 198 19.30 -19.95 0.59
CA GLN A 198 19.27 -20.46 -0.79
C GLN A 198 17.88 -20.33 -1.42
N LYS A 199 16.81 -20.62 -0.65
CA LYS A 199 15.42 -20.45 -1.16
C LYS A 199 15.06 -18.99 -1.35
N ALA A 200 15.61 -18.10 -0.53
CA ALA A 200 15.45 -16.66 -0.71
C ALA A 200 16.12 -16.20 -2.00
N LEU A 201 17.38 -16.60 -2.22
CA LEU A 201 18.11 -16.30 -3.45
C LEU A 201 17.43 -16.87 -4.69
N ASP A 202 16.98 -18.13 -4.66
CA ASP A 202 16.27 -18.76 -5.79
C ASP A 202 15.04 -17.92 -6.20
N MET A 203 14.26 -17.45 -5.22
CA MET A 203 13.09 -16.60 -5.48
C MET A 203 13.48 -15.23 -6.02
N LEU A 204 14.53 -14.60 -5.45
CA LEU A 204 15.01 -13.29 -5.91
C LEU A 204 15.55 -13.36 -7.33
N PHE A 205 16.32 -14.40 -7.66
CA PHE A 205 16.80 -14.60 -9.03
C PHE A 205 15.68 -14.92 -10.01
N GLU A 206 14.62 -15.59 -9.58
CA GLU A 206 13.43 -15.78 -10.41
C GLU A 206 12.76 -14.43 -10.74
N ILE A 207 12.70 -13.50 -9.78
CA ILE A 207 12.21 -12.13 -10.05
C ILE A 207 13.13 -11.44 -11.06
N ILE A 208 14.43 -11.41 -10.80
CA ILE A 208 15.42 -10.72 -11.65
C ILE A 208 15.41 -11.28 -13.10
N LYS A 209 15.19 -12.58 -13.25
CA LYS A 209 15.12 -13.22 -14.57
C LYS A 209 13.88 -12.82 -15.37
N ASN A 210 12.75 -12.61 -14.72
CA ASN A 210 11.45 -12.45 -15.40
C ASN A 210 10.92 -11.01 -15.38
N PHE A 211 11.44 -10.14 -14.51
CA PHE A 211 10.98 -8.78 -14.31
C PHE A 211 12.16 -7.83 -14.12
N GLN A 212 11.94 -6.56 -14.34
CA GLN A 212 12.92 -5.54 -13.96
C GLN A 212 13.00 -5.50 -12.42
N PRO A 213 14.19 -5.74 -11.82
CA PRO A 213 14.33 -5.73 -10.37
C PRO A 213 14.31 -4.29 -9.85
N SER A 214 13.65 -4.09 -8.72
CA SER A 214 13.76 -2.86 -7.93
C SER A 214 15.03 -2.86 -7.06
N SER A 215 15.41 -1.69 -6.57
CA SER A 215 16.59 -1.57 -5.70
C SER A 215 16.44 -2.40 -4.40
N GLU A 216 15.24 -2.51 -3.83
CA GLU A 216 14.95 -3.34 -2.67
C GLU A 216 15.28 -4.82 -2.89
N ILE A 217 14.95 -5.34 -4.09
CA ILE A 217 15.21 -6.73 -4.46
C ILE A 217 16.72 -6.98 -4.53
N LEU A 218 17.44 -6.09 -5.20
CA LEU A 218 18.90 -6.17 -5.35
C LEU A 218 19.63 -6.02 -4.02
N CYS A 219 19.16 -5.10 -3.15
CA CYS A 219 19.69 -4.91 -1.81
C CYS A 219 19.51 -6.17 -0.95
N LEU A 220 18.39 -6.88 -1.06
CA LEU A 220 18.20 -8.13 -0.31
C LEU A 220 19.15 -9.24 -0.79
N VAL A 221 19.42 -9.33 -2.10
CA VAL A 221 20.46 -10.24 -2.61
C VAL A 221 21.82 -9.85 -2.05
N GLY A 222 22.16 -8.56 -2.08
CA GLY A 222 23.40 -8.03 -1.50
C GLY A 222 23.55 -8.38 -0.02
N GLN A 223 22.47 -8.21 0.76
CA GLN A 223 22.44 -8.52 2.18
C GLN A 223 22.67 -10.02 2.46
N ILE A 224 22.01 -10.90 1.71
CA ILE A 224 22.19 -12.36 1.88
C ILE A 224 23.65 -12.75 1.58
N TYR A 225 24.28 -12.19 0.55
CA TYR A 225 25.68 -12.44 0.28
C TYR A 225 26.62 -11.84 1.34
N PHE A 226 26.27 -10.69 1.89
CA PHE A 226 26.99 -10.10 3.02
C PHE A 226 27.00 -11.05 4.23
N ASP A 227 25.82 -11.56 4.62
CA ASP A 227 25.66 -12.47 5.76
C ASP A 227 26.43 -13.80 5.54
N GLN A 228 26.59 -14.22 4.29
CA GLN A 228 27.40 -15.37 3.89
C GLN A 228 28.89 -15.04 3.76
N GLN A 229 29.34 -13.83 4.10
CA GLN A 229 30.71 -13.34 3.94
C GLN A 229 31.24 -13.38 2.48
N LYS A 230 30.34 -13.38 1.52
CA LYS A 230 30.65 -13.32 0.09
C LYS A 230 30.68 -11.85 -0.37
N TYR A 231 31.66 -11.11 0.14
CA TYR A 231 31.70 -9.66 0.03
C TYR A 231 31.76 -9.14 -1.42
N THR A 232 32.48 -9.83 -2.30
CA THR A 232 32.56 -9.44 -3.71
C THR A 232 31.18 -9.49 -4.40
N GLN A 233 30.40 -10.54 -4.16
CA GLN A 233 29.05 -10.67 -4.68
C GLN A 233 28.14 -9.61 -4.06
N SER A 234 28.21 -9.41 -2.76
CA SER A 234 27.46 -8.38 -2.05
C SER A 234 27.70 -6.99 -2.66
N ILE A 235 28.96 -6.60 -2.82
CA ILE A 235 29.33 -5.32 -3.48
C ILE A 235 28.72 -5.19 -4.86
N ASN A 236 28.77 -6.24 -5.69
CA ASN A 236 28.24 -6.19 -7.04
C ASN A 236 26.72 -5.94 -7.05
N PHE A 237 25.96 -6.57 -6.16
CA PHE A 237 24.50 -6.36 -6.08
C PHE A 237 24.14 -4.99 -5.51
N TYR A 238 24.85 -4.49 -4.51
CA TYR A 238 24.64 -3.12 -4.02
C TYR A 238 25.01 -2.07 -5.08
N LYS A 239 26.10 -2.28 -5.85
CA LYS A 239 26.39 -1.43 -7.01
C LYS A 239 25.29 -1.47 -8.04
N PHE A 240 24.76 -2.65 -8.37
CA PHE A 240 23.64 -2.75 -9.29
C PHE A 240 22.40 -2.00 -8.75
N ALA A 241 22.11 -2.11 -7.45
CA ALA A 241 21.02 -1.38 -6.82
C ALA A 241 21.13 0.14 -6.98
N THR A 242 22.35 0.71 -7.01
CA THR A 242 22.54 2.16 -7.22
C THR A 242 22.29 2.61 -8.65
N THR A 243 22.14 1.71 -9.61
CA THR A 243 21.88 2.03 -11.02
C THR A 243 20.41 1.92 -11.42
N VAL A 244 19.54 1.52 -10.48
CA VAL A 244 18.11 1.34 -10.74
C VAL A 244 17.37 2.60 -10.33
N ASP A 245 16.55 3.13 -11.23
CA ASP A 245 15.66 4.27 -10.93
C ASP A 245 14.37 3.80 -10.25
N ALA A 246 13.81 4.67 -9.41
CA ALA A 246 12.53 4.43 -8.76
C ALA A 246 11.40 4.55 -9.80
N ASP A 247 10.60 3.50 -9.94
CA ASP A 247 9.41 3.49 -10.80
C ASP A 247 8.16 3.83 -9.98
N PHE A 248 7.71 5.08 -10.05
CA PHE A 248 6.50 5.57 -9.37
C PHE A 248 5.21 5.26 -10.16
N GLU A 249 5.32 4.86 -11.41
CA GLU A 249 4.16 4.60 -12.27
C GLU A 249 3.68 3.14 -12.19
N CYS A 250 4.49 2.24 -11.65
CA CYS A 250 4.17 0.82 -11.54
C CYS A 250 3.01 0.51 -10.57
N GLY A 251 2.54 1.49 -9.80
CA GLY A 251 1.46 1.32 -8.81
C GLY A 251 1.86 0.59 -7.53
N ASN A 252 3.15 0.43 -7.27
CA ASN A 252 3.70 -0.08 -6.03
C ASN A 252 4.09 1.04 -5.06
N PHE A 253 4.19 0.69 -3.79
CA PHE A 253 4.88 1.54 -2.82
C PHE A 253 6.39 1.44 -3.07
N VAL A 254 7.02 2.57 -3.34
CA VAL A 254 8.46 2.70 -3.51
C VAL A 254 9.06 3.19 -2.21
N ASP A 255 9.95 2.42 -1.62
CA ASP A 255 10.70 2.85 -0.45
C ASP A 255 11.96 3.60 -0.90
N MET A 256 11.91 4.93 -0.81
CA MET A 256 12.97 5.81 -1.30
C MET A 256 14.32 5.59 -0.63
N GLU A 257 14.37 5.03 0.59
CA GLU A 257 15.61 4.74 1.29
C GLU A 257 16.47 3.75 0.49
N TYR A 258 15.86 2.78 -0.22
CA TYR A 258 16.58 1.84 -1.05
C TYR A 258 17.16 2.43 -2.34
N TYR A 259 16.74 3.62 -2.74
CA TYR A 259 17.25 4.27 -3.95
C TYR A 259 18.31 5.33 -3.64
N TYR A 260 18.24 5.97 -2.47
CA TYR A 260 19.11 7.11 -2.14
C TYR A 260 20.03 6.87 -0.96
N PHE A 261 19.82 5.84 -0.15
CA PHE A 261 20.55 5.67 1.10
C PHE A 261 21.10 4.25 1.32
N VAL A 262 20.23 3.24 1.37
CA VAL A 262 20.61 1.89 1.80
C VAL A 262 21.77 1.28 1.01
N PRO A 263 21.76 1.24 -0.34
CA PRO A 263 22.85 0.60 -1.09
C PRO A 263 24.17 1.34 -0.93
N TYR A 264 24.15 2.66 -0.81
CA TYR A 264 25.36 3.48 -0.62
C TYR A 264 25.97 3.24 0.76
N LEU A 265 25.14 3.23 1.82
CA LEU A 265 25.58 2.93 3.16
C LEU A 265 26.24 1.54 3.26
N GLN A 266 25.60 0.53 2.66
CA GLN A 266 26.13 -0.84 2.65
C GLN A 266 27.44 -0.94 1.87
N LEU A 267 27.60 -0.22 0.78
CA LEU A 267 28.88 -0.14 0.06
C LEU A 267 29.97 0.50 0.91
N VAL A 268 29.66 1.54 1.66
CA VAL A 268 30.63 2.12 2.63
C VAL A 268 31.06 1.05 3.63
N CYS A 269 30.12 0.35 4.27
CA CYS A 269 30.44 -0.72 5.24
C CYS A 269 31.26 -1.88 4.65
N LEU A 270 31.13 -2.14 3.34
CA LEU A 270 31.86 -3.23 2.66
C LEU A 270 33.27 -2.83 2.21
N TYR A 271 33.56 -1.54 2.06
CA TYR A 271 34.86 -1.03 1.64
C TYR A 271 35.77 -0.63 2.81
N TYR A 272 35.21 -0.48 4.01
CA TYR A 272 35.92 -0.15 5.25
C TYR A 272 35.84 -1.28 6.28
#